data_32614563cbb6624446c96a4755b995bb
#
_entry.id   32614563cbb6624446c96a4755b995bb
#
_cell.length_a   1.000
_cell.length_b   1.000
_cell.length_c   1.000
_cell.angle_alpha   90.00
_cell.angle_beta   90.00
_cell.angle_gamma   90.00
#
_symmetry.space_group_name_H-M   'P 1'
#
loop_
_entity.id
_entity.type
_entity.pdbx_description
1 polymer ?
#
loop_
_entity_poly.entity_id
_entity_poly.type
_entity_poly.pdbx_seq_one_letter_code
_entity_poly.pdbx_strand_id
1 'polypeptide(L)'
;MPNDKNEWEEVVSNIARVNEILPDAVLVGGTASAIYAEHRTSNDTDFVVNNLKDKFDEILMSLESVSGWKTNRIKPPVLILGNFKGIETGIRQLKRTAPLETKTMEYKGQKLTVPTEAEILRIKAFLIISRNATRDYIDFVALSDHLGFEKTKEALKDFDKIYPQENNSSALRQLLVQLSNPLPYDLNETDLAKYKNLDKKWQNWNNVKKFCKTISTNIMCFW
;
A
#
# COMPACT_ATOMS: atom_id res chain seq x y z
N MET A 1 -8.62 14.97 3.29
CA MET A 1 -9.18 14.09 4.35
C MET A 1 -10.44 13.45 3.83
N PRO A 2 -10.71 12.15 4.10
CA PRO A 2 -11.94 11.51 3.66
C PRO A 2 -13.15 12.32 4.14
N ASN A 3 -14.18 12.44 3.29
CA ASN A 3 -15.38 13.25 3.57
C ASN A 3 -16.24 12.72 4.74
N ASP A 4 -15.92 11.55 5.28
CA ASP A 4 -16.56 10.97 6.44
C ASP A 4 -15.57 10.90 7.60
N LYS A 5 -15.59 11.94 8.45
CA LYS A 5 -14.69 12.05 9.60
C LYS A 5 -14.81 10.87 10.57
N ASN A 6 -16.01 10.33 10.75
CA ASN A 6 -16.24 9.24 11.70
C ASN A 6 -15.58 7.93 11.23
N GLU A 7 -15.77 7.57 9.94
CA GLU A 7 -15.13 6.36 9.39
C GLU A 7 -13.60 6.44 9.44
N TRP A 8 -13.05 7.60 9.13
CA TRP A 8 -11.60 7.81 9.20
C TRP A 8 -11.06 7.68 10.63
N GLU A 9 -11.79 8.20 11.62
CA GLU A 9 -11.43 8.08 13.03
C GLU A 9 -11.43 6.63 13.50
N GLU A 10 -12.39 5.83 13.04
CA GLU A 10 -12.46 4.39 13.32
C GLU A 10 -11.25 3.65 12.71
N VAL A 11 -10.89 3.95 11.45
CA VAL A 11 -9.71 3.39 10.79
C VAL A 11 -8.42 3.75 11.54
N VAL A 12 -8.25 5.01 11.94
CA VAL A 12 -7.08 5.44 12.72
C VAL A 12 -7.02 4.76 14.08
N SER A 13 -8.16 4.66 14.77
CA SER A 13 -8.24 3.93 16.05
C SER A 13 -7.86 2.46 15.90
N ASN A 14 -8.29 1.82 14.80
CA ASN A 14 -7.90 0.45 14.47
C ASN A 14 -6.38 0.34 14.26
N ILE A 15 -5.78 1.24 13.47
CA ILE A 15 -4.34 1.25 13.21
C ILE A 15 -3.56 1.39 14.53
N ALA A 16 -3.92 2.36 15.37
CA ALA A 16 -3.26 2.57 16.65
C ALA A 16 -3.34 1.33 17.53
N ARG A 17 -4.53 0.71 17.58
CA ARG A 17 -4.74 -0.50 18.38
C ARG A 17 -3.92 -1.70 17.87
N VAL A 18 -3.81 -1.88 16.56
CA VAL A 18 -2.92 -2.91 16.00
C VAL A 18 -1.47 -2.63 16.35
N ASN A 19 -1.01 -1.37 16.29
CA ASN A 19 0.36 -1.01 16.69
C ASN A 19 0.62 -1.18 18.20
N GLU A 20 -0.40 -1.08 19.07
CA GLU A 20 -0.26 -1.43 20.49
C GLU A 20 -0.05 -2.94 20.70
N ILE A 21 -0.74 -3.78 19.92
CA ILE A 21 -0.63 -5.25 20.01
C ILE A 21 0.64 -5.74 19.33
N LEU A 22 0.96 -5.17 18.18
CA LEU A 22 2.09 -5.49 17.31
C LEU A 22 2.89 -4.22 17.02
N PRO A 23 3.82 -3.81 17.90
CA PRO A 23 4.57 -2.56 17.75
C PRO A 23 5.39 -2.45 16.46
N ASP A 24 5.83 -3.61 15.92
CA ASP A 24 6.62 -3.70 14.69
C ASP A 24 5.75 -3.75 13.41
N ALA A 25 4.42 -3.74 13.54
CA ALA A 25 3.53 -3.76 12.40
C ALA A 25 3.53 -2.41 11.69
N VAL A 26 3.78 -2.42 10.39
CA VAL A 26 3.77 -1.24 9.54
C VAL A 26 2.53 -1.25 8.68
N LEU A 27 1.72 -0.19 8.77
CA LEU A 27 0.55 0.00 7.91
C LEU A 27 0.99 0.08 6.44
N VAL A 28 0.30 -0.63 5.57
CA VAL A 28 0.51 -0.59 4.11
C VAL A 28 -0.84 -0.50 3.38
N GLY A 29 -0.88 -0.84 2.12
CA GLY A 29 -2.13 -0.95 1.36
C GLY A 29 -2.74 0.37 0.93
N GLY A 30 -4.05 0.36 0.68
CA GLY A 30 -4.79 1.52 0.22
C GLY A 30 -4.88 2.63 1.24
N THR A 31 -5.03 2.27 2.52
CA THR A 31 -5.12 3.21 3.62
C THR A 31 -3.82 4.00 3.81
N ALA A 32 -2.66 3.34 3.74
CA ALA A 32 -1.37 4.03 3.79
C ALA A 32 -1.18 4.99 2.61
N SER A 33 -1.64 4.62 1.40
CA SER A 33 -1.62 5.51 0.23
C SER A 33 -2.55 6.71 0.40
N ALA A 34 -3.75 6.49 0.95
CA ALA A 34 -4.75 7.53 1.17
C ALA A 34 -4.33 8.55 2.24
N ILE A 35 -3.51 8.17 3.22
CA ILE A 35 -2.94 9.09 4.23
C ILE A 35 -2.18 10.23 3.54
N TYR A 36 -1.47 9.96 2.46
CA TYR A 36 -0.63 10.95 1.76
C TYR A 36 -1.33 11.61 0.59
N ALA A 37 -1.90 10.81 -0.31
CA ALA A 37 -2.43 11.32 -1.58
C ALA A 37 -3.88 11.78 -1.50
N GLU A 38 -4.61 11.46 -0.42
CA GLU A 38 -6.02 11.82 -0.17
C GLU A 38 -6.97 11.54 -1.35
N HIS A 39 -6.57 10.64 -2.26
CA HIS A 39 -7.20 10.41 -3.56
C HIS A 39 -8.43 9.52 -3.53
N ARG A 40 -8.63 8.76 -2.45
CA ARG A 40 -9.80 7.88 -2.21
C ARG A 40 -9.93 7.50 -0.76
N THR A 41 -11.08 6.99 -0.38
CA THR A 41 -11.27 6.35 0.93
C THR A 41 -10.88 4.88 0.85
N SER A 42 -10.20 4.38 1.89
CA SER A 42 -9.93 2.96 2.11
C SER A 42 -10.33 2.63 3.55
N ASN A 43 -11.17 1.62 3.70
CA ASN A 43 -11.71 1.23 5.00
C ASN A 43 -11.02 -0.01 5.57
N ASP A 44 -10.10 -0.62 4.81
CA ASP A 44 -9.34 -1.78 5.24
C ASP A 44 -8.00 -1.35 5.82
N THR A 45 -7.47 -2.09 6.77
CA THR A 45 -6.14 -1.88 7.30
C THR A 45 -5.26 -3.09 7.03
N ASP A 46 -4.28 -2.91 6.17
CA ASP A 46 -3.27 -3.94 5.87
C ASP A 46 -1.96 -3.59 6.56
N PHE A 47 -1.37 -4.55 7.24
CA PHE A 47 -0.07 -4.41 7.89
C PHE A 47 0.91 -5.46 7.38
N VAL A 48 2.19 -5.09 7.42
CA VAL A 48 3.27 -6.05 7.24
C VAL A 48 4.14 -6.09 8.49
N VAL A 49 4.64 -7.28 8.80
CA VAL A 49 5.59 -7.54 9.87
C VAL A 49 6.73 -8.38 9.34
N ASN A 50 7.94 -8.21 9.89
CA ASN A 50 9.14 -8.90 9.41
C ASN A 50 9.21 -10.36 9.89
N ASN A 51 8.59 -10.66 11.02
CA ASN A 51 8.77 -11.89 11.78
C ASN A 51 7.50 -12.74 11.87
N LEU A 52 6.51 -12.50 10.99
CA LEU A 52 5.27 -13.32 11.01
C LEU A 52 5.56 -14.80 10.81
N LYS A 53 6.53 -15.14 9.95
CA LYS A 53 6.89 -16.54 9.69
C LYS A 53 7.42 -17.26 10.94
N ASP A 54 8.17 -16.56 11.76
CA ASP A 54 8.83 -17.13 12.93
C ASP A 54 7.92 -17.12 14.16
N LYS A 55 6.98 -16.20 14.22
CA LYS A 55 6.11 -15.94 15.37
C LYS A 55 4.61 -16.04 15.04
N PHE A 56 4.25 -16.86 14.05
CA PHE A 56 2.88 -16.89 13.53
C PHE A 56 1.84 -17.17 14.62
N ASP A 57 2.05 -18.23 15.41
CA ASP A 57 1.10 -18.64 16.45
C ASP A 57 1.07 -17.65 17.63
N GLU A 58 2.23 -17.08 17.98
CA GLU A 58 2.33 -16.03 19.02
C GLU A 58 1.54 -14.78 18.61
N ILE A 59 1.71 -14.32 17.36
CA ILE A 59 1.01 -13.16 16.80
C ILE A 59 -0.49 -13.45 16.70
N LEU A 60 -0.87 -14.63 16.22
CA LEU A 60 -2.28 -15.03 16.13
C LEU A 60 -2.93 -15.03 17.52
N MET A 61 -2.31 -15.66 18.52
CA MET A 61 -2.82 -15.67 19.89
C MET A 61 -2.92 -14.26 20.48
N SER A 62 -1.94 -13.39 20.20
CA SER A 62 -1.96 -12.00 20.67
C SER A 62 -3.15 -11.23 20.09
N LEU A 63 -3.46 -11.42 18.80
CA LEU A 63 -4.63 -10.81 18.16
C LEU A 63 -5.93 -11.38 18.73
N GLU A 64 -6.06 -12.70 18.88
CA GLU A 64 -7.26 -13.37 19.35
C GLU A 64 -7.56 -13.11 20.84
N SER A 65 -6.55 -12.75 21.63
CA SER A 65 -6.72 -12.35 23.02
C SER A 65 -7.40 -10.99 23.20
N VAL A 66 -7.48 -10.20 22.14
CA VAL A 66 -7.99 -8.82 22.22
C VAL A 66 -9.48 -8.78 21.93
N SER A 67 -10.25 -8.16 22.82
CA SER A 67 -11.67 -7.95 22.62
C SER A 67 -11.96 -7.15 21.36
N GLY A 68 -12.85 -7.66 20.51
CA GLY A 68 -13.25 -7.05 19.24
C GLY A 68 -12.50 -7.57 18.03
N TRP A 69 -11.47 -8.42 18.20
CA TRP A 69 -10.86 -9.17 17.11
C TRP A 69 -11.66 -10.43 16.76
N LYS A 70 -11.76 -10.72 15.47
CA LYS A 70 -12.30 -11.97 14.96
C LYS A 70 -11.45 -12.42 13.76
N THR A 71 -10.79 -13.56 13.89
CA THR A 71 -10.05 -14.19 12.79
C THR A 71 -11.02 -14.70 11.73
N ASN A 72 -10.84 -14.28 10.48
CA ASN A 72 -11.64 -14.71 9.33
C ASN A 72 -10.94 -15.80 8.50
N ARG A 73 -9.63 -15.64 8.29
CA ARG A 73 -8.82 -16.58 7.49
C ARG A 73 -7.36 -16.50 7.87
N ILE A 74 -6.72 -17.65 7.93
CA ILE A 74 -5.27 -17.74 8.08
C ILE A 74 -4.66 -18.50 6.88
N LYS A 75 -3.41 -18.15 6.55
CA LYS A 75 -2.53 -18.91 5.67
C LYS A 75 -1.14 -18.94 6.32
N PRO A 76 -0.90 -19.90 7.24
CA PRO A 76 0.38 -19.98 7.91
C PRO A 76 1.51 -20.25 6.89
N PRO A 77 2.70 -19.70 7.12
CA PRO A 77 3.06 -18.76 8.17
C PRO A 77 3.05 -17.30 7.68
N VAL A 78 2.26 -16.93 6.67
CA VAL A 78 2.45 -15.66 5.90
C VAL A 78 1.28 -14.70 5.96
N LEU A 79 0.11 -15.12 6.48
CA LEU A 79 -1.10 -14.29 6.42
C LEU A 79 -2.07 -14.60 7.57
N ILE A 80 -2.53 -13.54 8.22
CA ILE A 80 -3.68 -13.54 9.14
C ILE A 80 -4.64 -12.46 8.63
N LEU A 81 -5.87 -12.84 8.31
CA LEU A 81 -6.96 -11.91 7.99
C LEU A 81 -8.00 -12.00 9.09
N GLY A 82 -8.45 -10.86 9.54
CA GLY A 82 -9.48 -10.76 10.55
C GLY A 82 -10.31 -9.49 10.39
N ASN A 83 -11.20 -9.32 11.33
CA ASN A 83 -11.98 -8.11 11.49
C ASN A 83 -11.75 -7.59 12.91
N PHE A 84 -11.44 -6.33 13.03
CA PHE A 84 -11.27 -5.68 14.30
C PHE A 84 -12.29 -4.56 14.45
N LYS A 85 -13.32 -4.82 15.29
CA LYS A 85 -14.44 -3.89 15.52
C LYS A 85 -15.11 -3.38 14.22
N GLY A 86 -15.34 -4.27 13.26
CA GLY A 86 -16.00 -3.94 12.00
C GLY A 86 -15.02 -3.61 10.84
N ILE A 87 -13.73 -3.37 11.10
CA ILE A 87 -12.73 -3.02 10.09
C ILE A 87 -11.98 -4.28 9.66
N GLU A 88 -11.95 -4.56 8.37
CA GLU A 88 -11.13 -5.64 7.82
C GLU A 88 -9.65 -5.31 8.02
N THR A 89 -8.95 -6.27 8.65
CA THR A 89 -7.55 -6.09 9.04
C THR A 89 -6.72 -7.27 8.58
N GLY A 90 -5.65 -6.99 7.84
CA GLY A 90 -4.73 -7.99 7.33
C GLY A 90 -3.33 -7.85 7.94
N ILE A 91 -2.75 -8.95 8.46
CA ILE A 91 -1.35 -9.02 8.88
C ILE A 91 -0.61 -9.95 7.93
N ARG A 92 0.44 -9.45 7.30
CA ARG A 92 1.18 -10.17 6.26
C ARG A 92 2.67 -10.21 6.55
N GLN A 93 3.31 -11.30 6.16
CA GLN A 93 4.77 -11.37 6.16
C GLN A 93 5.34 -10.38 5.14
N LEU A 94 6.29 -9.55 5.56
CA LEU A 94 7.09 -8.75 4.63
C LEU A 94 7.91 -9.69 3.73
N LYS A 95 7.76 -9.52 2.41
CA LYS A 95 8.36 -10.43 1.42
C LYS A 95 9.81 -10.08 1.06
N ARG A 96 10.21 -8.83 1.23
CA ARG A 96 11.56 -8.37 0.92
C ARG A 96 12.46 -8.43 2.16
N THR A 97 13.77 -8.52 1.94
CA THR A 97 14.79 -8.51 3.02
C THR A 97 15.14 -7.09 3.47
N ALA A 98 15.12 -6.12 2.55
CA ALA A 98 15.35 -4.72 2.91
C ALA A 98 14.25 -4.22 3.84
N PRO A 99 14.59 -3.55 4.96
CA PRO A 99 13.61 -2.99 5.88
C PRO A 99 12.76 -1.93 5.19
N LEU A 100 11.57 -1.68 5.72
CA LEU A 100 10.73 -0.57 5.28
C LEU A 100 11.26 0.75 5.84
N GLU A 101 11.24 1.80 5.03
CA GLU A 101 11.45 3.15 5.52
C GLU A 101 10.15 3.66 6.16
N THR A 102 10.17 3.79 7.49
CA THR A 102 8.98 4.15 8.26
C THR A 102 9.13 5.47 8.97
N LYS A 103 8.00 6.08 9.30
CA LYS A 103 7.90 7.21 10.23
C LYS A 103 6.76 7.00 11.21
N THR A 104 6.88 7.59 12.38
CA THR A 104 5.77 7.69 13.32
C THR A 104 4.96 8.96 12.99
N MET A 105 3.68 8.78 12.80
CA MET A 105 2.71 9.90 12.69
C MET A 105 1.90 9.97 13.97
N GLU A 106 1.56 11.17 14.39
CA GLU A 106 0.63 11.39 15.49
C GLU A 106 -0.69 11.91 14.94
N TYR A 107 -1.79 11.26 15.31
CA TYR A 107 -3.13 11.68 14.96
C TYR A 107 -4.02 11.62 16.20
N LYS A 108 -4.53 12.76 16.65
CA LYS A 108 -5.38 12.89 17.86
C LYS A 108 -4.78 12.20 19.10
N GLY A 109 -3.47 12.33 19.32
CA GLY A 109 -2.76 11.73 20.44
C GLY A 109 -2.43 10.24 20.27
N GLN A 110 -2.80 9.62 19.14
CA GLN A 110 -2.45 8.23 18.80
C GLN A 110 -1.21 8.20 17.90
N LYS A 111 -0.29 7.27 18.20
CA LYS A 111 0.91 7.05 17.39
C LYS A 111 0.65 5.94 16.38
N LEU A 112 0.99 6.20 15.12
CA LEU A 112 0.80 5.30 13.99
C LEU A 112 2.16 5.05 13.33
N THR A 113 2.53 3.79 13.12
CA THR A 113 3.71 3.43 12.34
C THR A 113 3.31 3.26 10.87
N VAL A 114 3.79 4.16 10.03
CA VAL A 114 3.46 4.22 8.60
C VAL A 114 4.72 4.25 7.75
N PRO A 115 4.69 3.77 6.49
CA PRO A 115 5.80 3.94 5.56
C PRO A 115 6.02 5.44 5.27
N THR A 116 7.23 5.82 4.87
CA THR A 116 7.43 7.16 4.26
C THR A 116 6.66 7.26 2.93
N GLU A 117 6.48 8.48 2.42
CA GLU A 117 5.83 8.70 1.12
C GLU A 117 6.56 7.98 -0.02
N ALA A 118 7.90 8.04 -0.01
CA ALA A 118 8.73 7.32 -0.96
C ALA A 118 8.57 5.80 -0.83
N GLU A 119 8.45 5.32 0.40
CA GLU A 119 8.30 3.89 0.66
C GLU A 119 6.96 3.34 0.20
N ILE A 120 5.85 4.02 0.49
CA ILE A 120 4.54 3.54 0.01
C ILE A 120 4.43 3.62 -1.51
N LEU A 121 5.06 4.61 -2.16
CA LEU A 121 5.17 4.67 -3.62
C LEU A 121 5.92 3.44 -4.16
N ARG A 122 7.07 3.08 -3.58
CA ARG A 122 7.85 1.88 -3.95
C ARG A 122 7.05 0.59 -3.77
N ILE A 123 6.30 0.47 -2.67
CA ILE A 123 5.41 -0.67 -2.45
C ILE A 123 4.37 -0.76 -3.57
N LYS A 124 3.72 0.34 -3.94
CA LYS A 124 2.73 0.35 -5.04
C LYS A 124 3.35 0.06 -6.39
N ALA A 125 4.53 0.59 -6.67
CA ALA A 125 5.31 0.27 -7.86
C ALA A 125 5.61 -1.24 -7.95
N PHE A 126 6.03 -1.86 -6.84
CA PHE A 126 6.27 -3.31 -6.80
C PHE A 126 4.97 -4.12 -6.98
N LEU A 127 3.87 -3.68 -6.43
CA LEU A 127 2.57 -4.34 -6.61
C LEU A 127 2.07 -4.27 -8.06
N ILE A 128 2.40 -3.22 -8.81
CA ILE A 128 2.14 -3.16 -10.25
C ILE A 128 2.86 -4.31 -10.98
N ILE A 129 4.15 -4.55 -10.73
CA ILE A 129 4.88 -5.64 -11.40
C ILE A 129 4.52 -7.02 -10.89
N SER A 130 4.11 -7.17 -9.63
CA SER A 130 3.87 -8.48 -9.02
C SER A 130 2.45 -9.00 -9.15
N ARG A 131 1.45 -8.13 -9.23
CA ARG A 131 0.04 -8.53 -9.34
C ARG A 131 -0.76 -7.77 -10.39
N ASN A 132 -0.26 -6.67 -10.92
CA ASN A 132 -0.84 -5.91 -12.03
C ASN A 132 -2.34 -5.56 -11.85
N ALA A 133 -2.75 -5.12 -10.65
CA ALA A 133 -4.14 -4.79 -10.36
C ALA A 133 -4.45 -3.29 -10.55
N THR A 134 -5.64 -2.95 -11.05
CA THR A 134 -6.10 -1.58 -11.33
C THR A 134 -5.87 -0.63 -10.14
N ARG A 135 -6.19 -1.07 -8.94
CA ARG A 135 -6.02 -0.27 -7.71
C ARG A 135 -4.57 0.16 -7.45
N ASP A 136 -3.58 -0.64 -7.84
CA ASP A 136 -2.17 -0.31 -7.60
C ASP A 136 -1.69 0.80 -8.53
N TYR A 137 -2.19 0.84 -9.77
CA TYR A 137 -1.94 1.96 -10.67
C TYR A 137 -2.58 3.24 -10.17
N ILE A 138 -3.83 3.19 -9.69
CA ILE A 138 -4.52 4.36 -9.13
C ILE A 138 -3.74 4.93 -7.95
N ASP A 139 -3.38 4.07 -6.98
CA ASP A 139 -2.63 4.50 -5.81
C ASP A 139 -1.23 5.03 -6.20
N PHE A 140 -0.56 4.37 -7.15
CA PHE A 140 0.76 4.80 -7.64
C PHE A 140 0.73 6.16 -8.32
N VAL A 141 -0.23 6.40 -9.24
CA VAL A 141 -0.31 7.69 -9.94
C VAL A 141 -0.72 8.81 -9.00
N ALA A 142 -1.60 8.55 -8.05
CA ALA A 142 -2.01 9.53 -7.06
C ALA A 142 -0.85 9.93 -6.12
N LEU A 143 -0.08 8.95 -5.65
CA LEU A 143 1.13 9.20 -4.85
C LEU A 143 2.20 9.95 -5.65
N SER A 144 2.40 9.57 -6.93
CA SER A 144 3.36 10.25 -7.81
C SER A 144 2.95 11.69 -8.10
N ASP A 145 1.65 11.96 -8.28
CA ASP A 145 1.10 13.30 -8.48
C ASP A 145 1.29 14.16 -7.22
N HIS A 146 1.05 13.57 -6.05
CA HIS A 146 1.26 14.22 -4.75
C HIS A 146 2.75 14.56 -4.49
N LEU A 147 3.64 13.61 -4.73
CA LEU A 147 5.09 13.78 -4.53
C LEU A 147 5.73 14.74 -5.54
N GLY A 148 5.20 14.77 -6.76
CA GLY A 148 5.82 15.39 -7.91
C GLY A 148 6.91 14.51 -8.54
N PHE A 149 7.29 14.89 -9.77
CA PHE A 149 8.13 14.05 -10.62
C PHE A 149 9.53 13.78 -10.02
N GLU A 150 10.22 14.81 -9.52
CA GLU A 150 11.60 14.66 -9.02
C GLU A 150 11.66 13.72 -7.79
N LYS A 151 10.72 13.86 -6.86
CA LYS A 151 10.65 12.96 -5.70
C LYS A 151 10.23 11.55 -6.09
N THR A 152 9.34 11.40 -7.08
CA THR A 152 8.97 10.08 -7.63
C THR A 152 10.19 9.38 -8.23
N LYS A 153 10.99 10.09 -9.03
CA LYS A 153 12.23 9.58 -9.62
C LYS A 153 13.25 9.19 -8.55
N GLU A 154 13.46 10.04 -7.55
CA GLU A 154 14.40 9.75 -6.44
C GLU A 154 13.93 8.54 -5.63
N ALA A 155 12.62 8.43 -5.36
CA ALA A 155 12.06 7.27 -4.66
C ALA A 155 12.32 5.94 -5.40
N LEU A 156 12.36 5.94 -6.74
CA LEU A 156 12.56 4.75 -7.56
C LEU A 156 14.05 4.48 -7.90
N LYS A 157 14.98 5.35 -7.53
CA LYS A 157 16.40 5.26 -7.88
C LYS A 157 17.05 3.93 -7.47
N ASP A 158 16.79 3.45 -6.26
CA ASP A 158 17.34 2.20 -5.73
C ASP A 158 16.35 1.02 -5.82
N PHE A 159 15.35 1.10 -6.70
CA PHE A 159 14.25 0.15 -6.77
C PHE A 159 14.72 -1.29 -7.02
N ASP A 160 15.71 -1.49 -7.89
CA ASP A 160 16.28 -2.82 -8.17
C ASP A 160 17.03 -3.42 -6.98
N LYS A 161 17.67 -2.58 -6.14
CA LYS A 161 18.33 -3.03 -4.92
C LYS A 161 17.31 -3.44 -3.85
N ILE A 162 16.19 -2.73 -3.78
CA ILE A 162 15.12 -2.96 -2.79
C ILE A 162 14.28 -4.18 -3.19
N TYR A 163 14.06 -4.39 -4.48
CA TYR A 163 13.26 -5.47 -5.05
C TYR A 163 14.05 -6.28 -6.07
N PRO A 164 15.12 -6.98 -5.65
CA PRO A 164 15.93 -7.80 -6.56
C PRO A 164 15.04 -8.87 -7.18
N GLN A 165 15.20 -9.08 -8.48
CA GLN A 165 14.47 -10.06 -9.27
C GLN A 165 15.37 -11.28 -9.56
N GLU A 166 14.73 -12.43 -9.76
CA GLU A 166 15.42 -13.61 -10.26
C GLU A 166 16.12 -13.30 -11.61
N ASN A 167 17.24 -14.00 -11.87
CA ASN A 167 18.05 -13.83 -13.08
C ASN A 167 18.60 -12.42 -13.31
N ASN A 168 18.77 -11.62 -12.23
CA ASN A 168 19.29 -10.24 -12.31
C ASN A 168 18.49 -9.32 -13.26
N SER A 169 17.22 -9.63 -13.51
CA SER A 169 16.37 -8.72 -14.27
C SER A 169 16.03 -7.46 -13.45
N SER A 170 15.91 -6.31 -14.14
CA SER A 170 15.58 -5.04 -13.47
C SER A 170 14.08 -4.94 -13.17
N ALA A 171 13.73 -4.81 -11.89
CA ALA A 171 12.38 -4.52 -11.44
C ALA A 171 11.92 -3.13 -11.94
N LEU A 172 12.84 -2.15 -11.94
CA LEU A 172 12.54 -0.83 -12.44
C LEU A 172 12.20 -0.87 -13.93
N ARG A 173 12.97 -1.59 -14.73
CA ARG A 173 12.66 -1.75 -16.16
C ARG A 173 11.31 -2.40 -16.39
N GLN A 174 10.96 -3.44 -15.63
CA GLN A 174 9.64 -4.10 -15.69
C GLN A 174 8.53 -3.09 -15.36
N LEU A 175 8.70 -2.30 -14.30
CA LEU A 175 7.76 -1.24 -13.94
C LEU A 175 7.57 -0.25 -15.10
N LEU A 176 8.66 0.28 -15.67
CA LEU A 176 8.60 1.27 -16.73
C LEU A 176 7.90 0.73 -17.99
N VAL A 177 8.12 -0.54 -18.32
CA VAL A 177 7.41 -1.22 -19.42
C VAL A 177 5.91 -1.26 -19.13
N GLN A 178 5.50 -1.68 -17.94
CA GLN A 178 4.08 -1.72 -17.57
C GLN A 178 3.45 -0.33 -17.50
N LEU A 179 4.16 0.68 -17.00
CA LEU A 179 3.68 2.07 -16.98
C LEU A 179 3.57 2.68 -18.39
N SER A 180 4.38 2.24 -19.37
CA SER A 180 4.31 2.73 -20.74
C SER A 180 3.00 2.32 -21.45
N ASN A 181 2.44 1.18 -21.08
CA ASN A 181 1.15 0.67 -21.56
C ASN A 181 0.41 -0.10 -20.46
N PRO A 182 -0.21 0.57 -19.49
CA PRO A 182 -0.84 -0.09 -18.36
C PRO A 182 -2.08 -0.87 -18.79
N LEU A 183 -2.03 -2.19 -18.54
CA LEU A 183 -3.08 -3.15 -18.83
C LEU A 183 -3.31 -4.05 -17.61
N PRO A 184 -3.95 -3.54 -16.54
CA PRO A 184 -4.22 -4.35 -15.36
C PRO A 184 -5.21 -5.48 -15.69
N TYR A 185 -5.02 -6.63 -15.02
CA TYR A 185 -5.79 -7.85 -15.30
C TYR A 185 -7.28 -7.70 -14.98
N ASP A 186 -7.61 -6.86 -14.01
CA ASP A 186 -8.96 -6.65 -13.49
C ASP A 186 -9.65 -5.38 -14.03
N LEU A 187 -9.07 -4.72 -15.04
CA LEU A 187 -9.58 -3.43 -15.54
C LEU A 187 -11.01 -3.52 -16.05
N ASN A 188 -11.34 -4.57 -16.79
CA ASN A 188 -12.67 -4.75 -17.38
C ASN A 188 -13.75 -5.09 -16.34
N GLU A 189 -13.33 -5.60 -15.18
CA GLU A 189 -14.21 -5.94 -14.06
C GLU A 189 -14.31 -4.82 -13.04
N THR A 190 -13.42 -3.81 -13.17
CA THR A 190 -13.30 -2.70 -12.21
C THR A 190 -14.13 -1.50 -12.66
N ASP A 191 -15.15 -1.16 -11.88
CA ASP A 191 -15.87 0.11 -12.03
C ASP A 191 -15.22 1.18 -11.15
N LEU A 192 -14.48 2.10 -11.78
CA LEU A 192 -13.77 3.17 -11.06
C LEU A 192 -14.72 4.11 -10.31
N ALA A 193 -15.98 4.25 -10.78
CA ALA A 193 -16.96 5.08 -10.09
C ALA A 193 -17.41 4.50 -8.75
N LYS A 194 -17.21 3.21 -8.52
CA LYS A 194 -17.52 2.53 -7.25
C LYS A 194 -16.44 2.67 -6.19
N TYR A 195 -15.24 3.16 -6.55
CA TYR A 195 -14.23 3.46 -5.52
C TYR A 195 -14.71 4.63 -4.67
N LYS A 196 -14.82 4.40 -3.36
CA LYS A 196 -15.34 5.40 -2.42
C LYS A 196 -14.47 6.66 -2.43
N ASN A 197 -15.09 7.80 -2.75
CA ASN A 197 -14.46 9.12 -2.79
C ASN A 197 -13.21 9.20 -3.69
N LEU A 198 -13.15 8.40 -4.76
CA LEU A 198 -12.05 8.51 -5.73
C LEU A 198 -12.06 9.90 -6.37
N ASP A 199 -10.89 10.55 -6.38
CA ASP A 199 -10.70 11.83 -7.06
C ASP A 199 -11.15 11.74 -8.53
N LYS A 200 -11.94 12.71 -8.98
CA LYS A 200 -12.48 12.79 -10.34
C LYS A 200 -11.39 12.64 -11.40
N LYS A 201 -10.18 13.13 -11.14
CA LYS A 201 -9.02 12.98 -12.02
C LYS A 201 -8.71 11.51 -12.32
N TRP A 202 -8.88 10.62 -11.34
CA TRP A 202 -8.53 9.21 -11.44
C TRP A 202 -9.72 8.29 -11.75
N GLN A 203 -10.96 8.81 -11.79
CA GLN A 203 -12.14 8.07 -12.22
C GLN A 203 -12.12 7.74 -13.72
N ASN A 204 -11.28 8.42 -14.51
CA ASN A 204 -11.09 8.15 -15.93
C ASN A 204 -9.77 7.39 -16.15
N TRP A 205 -9.87 6.13 -16.57
CA TRP A 205 -8.68 5.29 -16.84
C TRP A 205 -7.72 5.90 -17.85
N ASN A 206 -8.20 6.65 -18.85
CA ASN A 206 -7.32 7.33 -19.79
C ASN A 206 -6.41 8.36 -19.13
N ASN A 207 -6.86 9.02 -18.06
CA ASN A 207 -6.01 9.91 -17.27
C ASN A 207 -4.91 9.13 -16.54
N VAL A 208 -5.26 7.99 -15.94
CA VAL A 208 -4.30 7.08 -15.29
C VAL A 208 -3.26 6.61 -16.30
N LYS A 209 -3.70 6.12 -17.49
CA LYS A 209 -2.79 5.70 -18.59
C LYS A 209 -1.85 6.82 -19.01
N LYS A 210 -2.39 8.01 -19.26
CA LYS A 210 -1.58 9.17 -19.68
C LYS A 210 -0.52 9.52 -18.63
N PHE A 211 -0.90 9.53 -17.36
CA PHE A 211 0.02 9.85 -16.27
C PHE A 211 1.11 8.79 -16.10
N CYS A 212 0.75 7.50 -16.13
CA CYS A 212 1.70 6.39 -16.13
C CYS A 212 2.73 6.53 -17.27
N LYS A 213 2.24 6.78 -18.49
CA LYS A 213 3.12 6.96 -19.66
C LYS A 213 4.07 8.15 -19.48
N THR A 214 3.57 9.27 -18.94
CA THR A 214 4.41 10.44 -18.64
C THR A 214 5.53 10.10 -17.66
N ILE A 215 5.21 9.39 -16.56
CA ILE A 215 6.22 8.94 -15.59
C ILE A 215 7.25 8.03 -16.26
N SER A 216 6.80 7.01 -17.00
CA SER A 216 7.68 6.07 -17.69
C SER A 216 8.62 6.79 -18.65
N THR A 217 8.10 7.65 -19.54
CA THR A 217 8.91 8.40 -20.52
C THR A 217 9.93 9.29 -19.81
N ASN A 218 9.51 10.03 -18.81
CA ASN A 218 10.39 10.95 -18.11
C ASN A 218 11.51 10.21 -17.35
N ILE A 219 11.23 9.06 -16.75
CA ILE A 219 12.27 8.29 -16.07
C ILE A 219 13.24 7.68 -17.10
N MET A 220 12.73 7.12 -18.22
CA MET A 220 13.57 6.53 -19.27
C MET A 220 14.53 7.54 -19.93
N CYS A 221 14.16 8.81 -20.03
CA CYS A 221 15.02 9.84 -20.61
C CYS A 221 16.26 10.19 -19.76
N PHE A 222 16.32 9.74 -18.51
CA PHE A 222 17.40 10.05 -17.57
C PHE A 222 18.25 8.83 -17.19
N TRP A 223 17.97 7.66 -17.79
CA TRP A 223 18.73 6.41 -17.61
C TRP A 223 19.31 5.95 -18.95
#